data_c53cf66e6f62a7cfd322ae43d0de5dc2
#
_entry.id   c53cf66e6f62a7cfd322ae43d0de5dc2
#
_cell.length_a   1.000
_cell.length_b   1.000
_cell.length_c   1.000
_cell.angle_alpha   90.00
_cell.angle_beta   90.00
_cell.angle_gamma   90.00
#
_symmetry.space_group_name_H-M   'P 1'
#
loop_
_entity.id
_entity.type
_entity.pdbx_description
1 polymer ?
#
loop_
_entity_poly.entity_id
_entity_poly.type
_entity_poly.pdbx_seq_one_letter_code
_entity_poly.pdbx_strand_id
1 'polypeptide(L)'
;MIAALSIQQQIASAFAAACPDLATKGVSVLCEDALDIATAAANALAKVGCVGIVSTPQFAPAGESAQTLDCTAALEFYETAANRQKTGAVTALSCALYAATNTPTNYGFTNLSQESLGEGILRARVDLALTVNLNPETTTTTTTEEN
;
A
#
# COMPACT_ATOMS: atom_id res chain seq x y z
N MET A 1 20.72 -2.76 -4.63
CA MET A 1 19.51 -3.28 -5.25
C MET A 1 18.31 -3.11 -4.33
N ILE A 2 17.17 -2.82 -4.89
CA ILE A 2 15.96 -2.62 -4.11
C ILE A 2 15.10 -3.86 -4.23
N ALA A 3 14.78 -4.48 -3.10
CA ALA A 3 13.94 -5.66 -3.07
C ALA A 3 12.46 -5.24 -3.05
N ALA A 4 11.61 -6.10 -3.59
CA ALA A 4 10.18 -5.81 -3.62
C ALA A 4 9.61 -5.59 -2.22
N LEU A 5 10.04 -6.39 -1.25
CA LEU A 5 9.57 -6.25 0.11
C LEU A 5 9.96 -4.89 0.69
N SER A 6 11.16 -4.42 0.36
CA SER A 6 11.60 -3.11 0.83
C SER A 6 10.69 -2.00 0.29
N ILE A 7 10.27 -2.12 -0.96
CA ILE A 7 9.36 -1.14 -1.55
C ILE A 7 8.00 -1.21 -0.89
N GLN A 8 7.51 -2.41 -0.63
CA GLN A 8 6.25 -2.56 0.09
C GLN A 8 6.31 -1.92 1.46
N GLN A 9 7.41 -2.11 2.17
CA GLN A 9 7.57 -1.51 3.50
C GLN A 9 7.58 0.01 3.40
N GLN A 10 8.23 0.56 2.39
CA GLN A 10 8.25 2.00 2.17
C GLN A 10 6.84 2.53 1.91
N ILE A 11 6.07 1.83 1.09
CA ILE A 11 4.70 2.24 0.80
C ILE A 11 3.86 2.19 2.07
N ALA A 12 3.96 1.09 2.82
CA ALA A 12 3.20 0.94 4.05
C ALA A 12 3.52 2.05 5.04
N SER A 13 4.81 2.36 5.21
CA SER A 13 5.23 3.40 6.13
C SER A 13 4.77 4.78 5.68
N ALA A 14 4.85 5.04 4.36
CA ALA A 14 4.46 6.33 3.82
C ALA A 14 2.98 6.59 4.03
N PHE A 15 2.15 5.57 3.80
CA PHE A 15 0.71 5.74 4.00
C PHE A 15 0.34 5.77 5.48
N ALA A 16 1.06 5.06 6.33
CA ALA A 16 0.83 5.17 7.77
C ALA A 16 1.09 6.58 8.26
N ALA A 17 2.13 7.23 7.73
CA ALA A 17 2.46 8.60 8.11
C ALA A 17 1.48 9.61 7.52
N ALA A 18 1.06 9.40 6.27
CA ALA A 18 0.17 10.34 5.59
C ALA A 18 -1.28 10.20 6.01
N CYS A 19 -1.65 9.04 6.56
CA CYS A 19 -3.04 8.72 6.88
C CYS A 19 -3.18 8.28 8.34
N PRO A 20 -2.95 9.19 9.29
CA PRO A 20 -3.00 8.82 10.72
C PRO A 20 -4.36 8.27 11.16
N ASP A 21 -5.44 8.62 10.47
CA ASP A 21 -6.75 8.10 10.85
C ASP A 21 -6.87 6.59 10.69
N LEU A 22 -6.03 5.98 9.84
CA LEU A 22 -6.07 4.52 9.72
C LEU A 22 -5.70 3.89 11.06
N ALA A 23 -4.64 4.38 11.68
CA ALA A 23 -4.22 3.87 12.98
C ALA A 23 -5.26 4.15 14.05
N THR A 24 -5.88 5.32 14.00
CA THR A 24 -6.93 5.68 14.96
C THR A 24 -8.10 4.72 14.87
N LYS A 25 -8.43 4.27 13.66
CA LYS A 25 -9.50 3.28 13.48
C LYS A 25 -9.02 1.86 13.74
N GLY A 26 -7.75 1.67 14.04
CA GLY A 26 -7.19 0.36 14.28
C GLY A 26 -6.89 -0.42 13.01
N VAL A 27 -6.90 0.23 11.84
CA VAL A 27 -6.67 -0.45 10.57
C VAL A 27 -5.17 -0.49 10.30
N SER A 28 -4.60 -1.69 10.26
CA SER A 28 -3.19 -1.90 9.96
C SER A 28 -2.97 -2.01 8.47
N VAL A 29 -1.79 -1.59 8.01
CA VAL A 29 -1.38 -1.77 6.63
C VAL A 29 -0.22 -2.76 6.62
N LEU A 30 -0.44 -3.92 6.03
CA LEU A 30 0.52 -5.02 6.01
C LEU A 30 1.12 -5.17 4.61
N CYS A 31 2.20 -5.94 4.51
CA CYS A 31 2.86 -6.21 3.23
C CYS A 31 2.49 -7.61 2.77
N GLU A 32 2.10 -7.73 1.51
CA GLU A 32 1.67 -9.01 0.96
C GLU A 32 2.75 -10.08 1.03
N ASP A 33 4.01 -9.67 0.91
CA ASP A 33 5.12 -10.62 0.92
C ASP A 33 5.60 -10.99 2.31
N ALA A 34 4.98 -10.52 3.37
CA ALA A 34 5.39 -10.89 4.72
C ALA A 34 5.12 -12.37 4.96
N LEU A 35 6.03 -13.02 5.67
CA LEU A 35 5.93 -14.45 5.92
C LEU A 35 4.63 -14.84 6.60
N ASP A 36 4.15 -14.01 7.51
CA ASP A 36 2.98 -14.32 8.30
C ASP A 36 1.75 -13.57 7.81
N ILE A 37 1.73 -13.16 6.53
CA ILE A 37 0.66 -12.29 6.05
C ILE A 37 -0.73 -12.92 6.23
N ALA A 38 -0.87 -14.22 5.97
CA ALA A 38 -2.18 -14.86 6.09
C ALA A 38 -2.69 -14.81 7.52
N THR A 39 -1.81 -15.11 8.49
CA THR A 39 -2.18 -15.10 9.89
C THR A 39 -2.43 -13.67 10.38
N ALA A 40 -1.57 -12.73 9.99
CA ALA A 40 -1.70 -11.35 10.42
C ALA A 40 -2.98 -10.73 9.88
N ALA A 41 -3.30 -11.00 8.60
CA ALA A 41 -4.52 -10.47 8.00
C ALA A 41 -5.76 -11.07 8.64
N ALA A 42 -5.75 -12.39 8.89
CA ALA A 42 -6.89 -13.03 9.54
C ALA A 42 -7.11 -12.48 10.94
N ASN A 43 -6.04 -12.26 11.69
CA ASN A 43 -6.15 -11.70 13.02
C ASN A 43 -6.69 -10.28 13.00
N ALA A 44 -6.24 -9.46 12.06
CA ALA A 44 -6.72 -8.10 11.94
C ALA A 44 -8.20 -8.06 11.57
N LEU A 45 -8.63 -8.93 10.65
CA LEU A 45 -10.03 -9.01 10.28
C LEU A 45 -10.89 -9.47 11.45
N ALA A 46 -10.38 -10.40 12.26
CA ALA A 46 -11.13 -10.88 13.41
C ALA A 46 -11.25 -9.81 14.48
N LYS A 47 -10.21 -9.01 14.71
CA LYS A 47 -10.22 -8.03 15.78
C LYS A 47 -10.85 -6.71 15.38
N VAL A 48 -10.53 -6.21 14.20
CA VAL A 48 -10.91 -4.87 13.77
C VAL A 48 -11.99 -4.90 12.70
N GLY A 49 -12.00 -5.95 11.89
CA GLY A 49 -12.96 -6.08 10.79
C GLY A 49 -12.49 -5.44 9.49
N CYS A 50 -11.32 -4.83 9.47
CA CYS A 50 -10.76 -4.22 8.26
C CYS A 50 -9.24 -4.25 8.35
N VAL A 51 -8.58 -4.52 7.23
CA VAL A 51 -7.13 -4.55 7.17
C VAL A 51 -6.67 -4.06 5.81
N GLY A 52 -5.55 -3.34 5.77
CA GLY A 52 -4.93 -2.89 4.53
C GLY A 52 -3.74 -3.76 4.18
N ILE A 53 -3.55 -4.03 2.90
CA ILE A 53 -2.42 -4.82 2.41
C ILE A 53 -1.81 -4.14 1.21
N VAL A 54 -0.49 -3.96 1.22
CA VAL A 54 0.25 -3.46 0.07
C VAL A 54 0.59 -4.66 -0.81
N SER A 55 0.15 -4.63 -2.07
CA SER A 55 0.37 -5.75 -2.98
C SER A 55 1.83 -5.84 -3.40
N THR A 56 2.20 -6.98 -3.97
CA THR A 56 3.52 -7.17 -4.54
C THR A 56 3.72 -6.21 -5.71
N PRO A 57 4.78 -5.38 -5.69
CA PRO A 57 4.99 -4.42 -6.76
C PRO A 57 5.34 -5.09 -8.07
N GLN A 58 5.01 -4.40 -9.17
CA GLN A 58 5.40 -4.83 -10.49
C GLN A 58 6.21 -3.72 -11.14
N PHE A 59 7.16 -4.09 -11.97
CA PHE A 59 8.12 -3.16 -12.53
C PHE A 59 8.16 -3.22 -14.05
N ALA A 60 8.40 -2.07 -14.66
CA ALA A 60 8.61 -1.96 -16.10
C ALA A 60 9.69 -0.92 -16.35
N PRO A 61 10.43 -1.03 -17.46
CA PRO A 61 11.44 -0.03 -17.77
C PRO A 61 10.85 1.36 -17.88
N ALA A 62 11.57 2.35 -17.36
CA ALA A 62 11.14 3.73 -17.40
C ALA A 62 12.02 4.49 -18.37
N GLY A 63 11.46 4.80 -19.53
CA GLY A 63 12.21 5.53 -20.54
C GLY A 63 13.40 4.72 -21.01
N GLU A 64 14.51 5.43 -21.27
CA GLU A 64 15.70 4.76 -21.79
C GLU A 64 16.74 4.48 -20.74
N SER A 65 16.49 4.88 -19.50
CA SER A 65 17.45 4.68 -18.44
C SER A 65 17.37 3.26 -17.91
N ALA A 66 18.51 2.60 -17.82
CA ALA A 66 18.54 1.27 -17.24
C ALA A 66 18.47 1.29 -15.72
N GLN A 67 18.57 2.47 -15.13
CA GLN A 67 18.60 2.59 -13.68
C GLN A 67 17.27 2.97 -13.06
N THR A 68 16.28 3.25 -13.88
CA THR A 68 14.97 3.64 -13.38
C THR A 68 13.90 2.69 -13.87
N LEU A 69 12.96 2.40 -13.02
CA LEU A 69 11.83 1.55 -13.35
C LEU A 69 10.53 2.24 -12.95
N ASP A 70 9.51 2.05 -13.78
CA ASP A 70 8.17 2.38 -13.36
C ASP A 70 7.69 1.24 -12.49
N CYS A 71 7.12 1.59 -11.36
CA CYS A 71 6.61 0.61 -10.41
C CYS A 71 5.13 0.83 -10.21
N THR A 72 4.36 -0.25 -10.23
CA THR A 72 2.95 -0.20 -9.87
C THR A 72 2.72 -1.13 -8.69
N ALA A 73 1.87 -0.70 -7.79
CA ALA A 73 1.47 -1.47 -6.63
C ALA A 73 0.06 -1.08 -6.27
N ALA A 74 -0.55 -1.82 -5.38
CA ALA A 74 -1.89 -1.50 -4.92
C ALA A 74 -1.91 -1.48 -3.40
N LEU A 75 -2.74 -0.60 -2.86
CA LEU A 75 -3.08 -0.60 -1.45
C LEU A 75 -4.51 -1.11 -1.38
N GLU A 76 -4.70 -2.28 -0.79
CA GLU A 76 -5.99 -2.94 -0.77
C GLU A 76 -6.51 -3.00 0.65
N PHE A 77 -7.77 -2.60 0.83
CA PHE A 77 -8.43 -2.68 2.14
C PHE A 77 -9.52 -3.73 2.06
N TYR A 78 -9.45 -4.69 2.98
CA TYR A 78 -10.41 -5.79 3.06
C TYR A 78 -11.27 -5.61 4.29
N GLU A 79 -12.56 -5.88 4.15
CA GLU A 79 -13.50 -5.66 5.25
C GLU A 79 -14.54 -6.77 5.28
N THR A 80 -14.91 -7.19 6.51
CA THR A 80 -15.91 -8.23 6.70
C THR A 80 -17.31 -7.65 6.67
N ALA A 81 -18.30 -8.48 6.31
CA ALA A 81 -19.69 -8.09 6.36
C ALA A 81 -20.10 -7.71 7.78
N ALA A 82 -19.58 -8.44 8.76
CA ALA A 82 -19.90 -8.16 10.16
C ALA A 82 -19.48 -6.75 10.54
N ASN A 83 -18.31 -6.30 10.06
CA ASN A 83 -17.87 -4.94 10.38
C ASN A 83 -18.79 -3.90 9.75
N ARG A 84 -19.20 -4.12 8.49
CA ARG A 84 -20.11 -3.18 7.84
C ARG A 84 -21.44 -3.06 8.58
N GLN A 85 -21.96 -4.18 9.06
CA GLN A 85 -23.18 -4.16 9.84
C GLN A 85 -23.01 -3.42 11.15
N LYS A 86 -21.86 -3.62 11.80
CA LYS A 86 -21.60 -3.01 13.09
C LYS A 86 -21.42 -1.50 12.99
N THR A 87 -20.71 -1.04 11.97
CA THR A 87 -20.43 0.39 11.82
C THR A 87 -21.47 1.12 11.01
N GLY A 88 -22.27 0.41 10.25
CA GLY A 88 -23.26 1.03 9.37
C GLY A 88 -22.63 1.69 8.16
N ALA A 89 -21.36 1.40 7.88
CA ALA A 89 -20.65 2.06 6.81
C ALA A 89 -19.63 1.10 6.16
N VAL A 90 -19.16 1.45 4.99
CA VAL A 90 -18.15 0.67 4.29
C VAL A 90 -16.79 1.23 4.68
N THR A 91 -16.16 0.61 5.68
CA THR A 91 -14.88 1.07 6.22
C THR A 91 -13.76 0.93 5.19
N ALA A 92 -13.75 -0.17 4.44
CA ALA A 92 -12.73 -0.38 3.43
C ALA A 92 -12.72 0.73 2.38
N LEU A 93 -13.89 1.12 1.91
CA LEU A 93 -14.00 2.19 0.93
C LEU A 93 -13.58 3.52 1.53
N SER A 94 -13.97 3.79 2.77
CA SER A 94 -13.57 5.01 3.45
C SER A 94 -12.05 5.10 3.59
N CYS A 95 -11.41 4.00 3.95
CA CYS A 95 -9.96 3.97 4.08
C CYS A 95 -9.29 4.19 2.73
N ALA A 96 -9.81 3.57 1.68
CA ALA A 96 -9.25 3.72 0.35
C ALA A 96 -9.39 5.15 -0.15
N LEU A 97 -10.54 5.76 0.06
CA LEU A 97 -10.75 7.15 -0.33
C LEU A 97 -9.83 8.09 0.44
N TYR A 98 -9.66 7.82 1.72
CA TYR A 98 -8.78 8.63 2.55
C TYR A 98 -7.33 8.51 2.07
N ALA A 99 -6.90 7.29 1.76
CA ALA A 99 -5.55 7.08 1.23
C ALA A 99 -5.36 7.75 -0.12
N ALA A 100 -6.35 7.66 -1.00
CA ALA A 100 -6.27 8.31 -2.31
C ALA A 100 -6.19 9.82 -2.19
N THR A 101 -6.93 10.39 -1.24
CA THR A 101 -6.92 11.83 -1.03
C THR A 101 -5.61 12.31 -0.42
N ASN A 102 -4.97 11.46 0.38
CA ASN A 102 -3.74 11.82 1.10
C ASN A 102 -2.53 11.08 0.57
N THR A 103 -2.51 10.79 -0.72
CA THR A 103 -1.38 10.09 -1.35
C THR A 103 -0.08 10.87 -1.10
N PRO A 104 0.97 10.20 -0.62
CA PRO A 104 2.25 10.89 -0.43
C PRO A 104 2.81 11.45 -1.73
N THR A 105 3.63 12.48 -1.62
CA THR A 105 4.08 13.27 -2.75
C THR A 105 4.72 12.46 -3.87
N ASN A 106 5.48 11.44 -3.51
CA ASN A 106 6.23 10.68 -4.51
C ASN A 106 5.41 9.58 -5.18
N TYR A 107 4.15 9.43 -4.84
CA TYR A 107 3.33 8.35 -5.34
C TYR A 107 2.20 8.94 -6.15
N GLY A 108 1.87 8.30 -7.27
CA GLY A 108 0.73 8.69 -8.08
C GLY A 108 -0.44 7.78 -7.80
N PHE A 109 -1.62 8.35 -7.72
CA PHE A 109 -2.86 7.60 -7.58
C PHE A 109 -3.46 7.48 -8.99
N THR A 110 -3.68 6.25 -9.45
CA THR A 110 -4.16 6.04 -10.81
C THR A 110 -5.58 5.49 -10.89
N ASN A 111 -6.05 4.80 -9.87
CA ASN A 111 -7.39 4.23 -9.92
C ASN A 111 -7.85 3.83 -8.53
N LEU A 112 -9.16 3.87 -8.32
CA LEU A 112 -9.78 3.37 -7.11
C LEU A 112 -10.94 2.49 -7.51
N SER A 113 -11.01 1.28 -6.95
CA SER A 113 -12.04 0.33 -7.30
C SER A 113 -12.54 -0.41 -6.06
N GLN A 114 -13.69 -1.06 -6.21
CA GLN A 114 -14.31 -1.81 -5.13
C GLN A 114 -14.84 -3.11 -5.70
N GLU A 115 -14.69 -4.18 -4.94
CA GLU A 115 -15.08 -5.48 -5.44
C GLU A 115 -15.53 -6.37 -4.27
N SER A 116 -16.57 -7.16 -4.50
CA SER A 116 -16.99 -8.17 -3.53
C SER A 116 -16.25 -9.46 -3.85
N LEU A 117 -15.58 -10.02 -2.85
CA LEU A 117 -14.79 -11.23 -3.05
C LEU A 117 -15.56 -12.50 -2.66
N GLY A 118 -16.82 -12.35 -2.24
CA GLY A 118 -17.59 -13.48 -1.75
C GLY A 118 -17.40 -13.68 -0.26
N GLU A 119 -18.27 -14.52 0.32
CA GLU A 119 -18.21 -14.85 1.74
C GLU A 119 -18.22 -13.62 2.66
N GLY A 120 -18.85 -12.56 2.18
CA GLY A 120 -18.97 -11.34 3.00
C GLY A 120 -17.76 -10.46 3.04
N ILE A 121 -16.73 -10.73 2.24
CA ILE A 121 -15.53 -9.90 2.19
C ILE A 121 -15.65 -8.89 1.07
N LEU A 122 -15.40 -7.64 1.38
CA LEU A 122 -15.35 -6.55 0.42
C LEU A 122 -13.93 -6.02 0.34
N ARG A 123 -13.46 -5.70 -0.85
CA ARG A 123 -12.15 -5.13 -1.07
C ARG A 123 -12.28 -3.78 -1.75
N ALA A 124 -11.61 -2.76 -1.20
CA ALA A 124 -11.44 -1.49 -1.86
C ALA A 124 -9.95 -1.35 -2.18
N ARG A 125 -9.63 -0.92 -3.40
CA ARG A 125 -8.26 -0.94 -3.89
C ARG A 125 -7.87 0.40 -4.47
N VAL A 126 -6.69 0.87 -4.10
CA VAL A 126 -6.09 2.08 -4.66
C VAL A 126 -4.86 1.64 -5.45
N ASP A 127 -4.85 1.95 -6.75
CA ASP A 127 -3.70 1.63 -7.58
C ASP A 127 -2.72 2.78 -7.56
N LEU A 128 -1.45 2.46 -7.34
CA LEU A 128 -0.38 3.42 -7.16
C LEU A 128 0.66 3.26 -8.24
N ALA A 129 1.28 4.37 -8.61
CA ALA A 129 2.40 4.36 -9.55
C ALA A 129 3.51 5.21 -8.96
N LEU A 130 4.75 4.71 -9.08
CA LEU A 130 5.91 5.44 -8.61
C LEU A 130 7.09 5.06 -9.48
N THR A 131 8.13 5.89 -9.46
CA THR A 131 9.35 5.61 -10.17
C THR A 131 10.41 5.18 -9.15
N VAL A 132 11.10 4.10 -9.46
CA VAL A 132 12.10 3.54 -8.57
C VAL A 132 13.47 3.68 -9.20
N ASN A 133 14.42 4.23 -8.44
CA ASN A 133 15.79 4.35 -8.88
C ASN A 133 16.56 3.14 -8.36
N LEU A 134 17.08 2.33 -9.26
CA LEU A 134 17.76 1.09 -8.89
C LEU A 134 19.15 1.32 -8.32
N ASN A 135 19.70 2.52 -8.45
CA ASN A 135 21.06 2.77 -8.04
C ASN A 135 21.18 4.06 -7.23
N PRO A 136 20.47 4.12 -6.09
CA PRO A 136 20.48 5.36 -5.29
C PRO A 136 21.85 5.68 -4.70
N GLU A 137 22.69 4.68 -4.43
CA GLU A 137 23.98 4.95 -3.87
C GLU A 137 24.87 5.72 -4.82
N THR A 138 24.72 5.50 -6.10
CA THR A 138 25.51 6.22 -7.09
C THR A 138 25.26 7.71 -6.96
N THR A 139 24.03 8.09 -6.80
CA THR A 139 23.68 9.49 -6.65
C THR A 139 24.26 10.06 -5.37
N THR A 140 24.18 9.31 -4.30
CA THR A 140 24.70 9.75 -3.02
C THR A 140 26.19 9.93 -3.07
N THR A 141 26.90 8.97 -3.65
CA THR A 141 28.33 9.03 -3.75
C THR A 141 28.78 10.22 -4.54
N THR A 142 28.12 10.48 -5.64
CA THR A 142 28.47 11.63 -6.45
C THR A 142 28.35 12.92 -5.69
N THR A 143 27.35 13.00 -4.86
CA THR A 143 27.14 14.20 -4.09
C THR A 143 28.22 14.42 -3.09
N THR A 144 28.73 13.36 -2.46
CA THR A 144 29.64 13.55 -1.38
C THR A 144 31.05 13.56 -1.74
N GLU A 145 31.42 12.98 -2.88
CA GLU A 145 32.80 12.78 -3.11
C GLU A 145 33.54 13.99 -3.35
N GLU A 146 32.91 15.03 -3.46
CA GLU A 146 33.67 16.16 -3.65
C GLU A 146 34.44 16.50 -2.49
N ASN A 147 34.11 16.05 -1.42
CA ASN A 147 34.81 16.26 -0.25
C ASN A 147 36.08 16.52 -0.21
#